data_6640bc7c6000dda5530135b299e608a0
#
_entry.id   6640bc7c6000dda5530135b299e608a0
#
_cell.length_a   1.000
_cell.length_b   1.000
_cell.length_c   1.000
_cell.angle_alpha   90.00
_cell.angle_beta   90.00
_cell.angle_gamma   90.00
#
_symmetry.space_group_name_H-M   'P 1'
#
loop_
_entity.id
_entity.type
_entity.pdbx_description
1 polymer ?
#
loop_
_entity_poly.entity_id
_entity_poly.type
_entity_poly.pdbx_seq_one_letter_code
_entity_poly.pdbx_strand_id
1 'polypeptide(L)'
;MLYGFLRDLGVNAKGDAENARPADYQKILNAVADKPYASVVNKVMLRSMQKARYSAENAGHFGLASDCYCHFTSPIRRYPDLFVHRVLKEILHGTLDQTHGKYSAIAVSAAADASERERAADAVKRDVDDLYKIAYMSDRIGEEYDAVISGVIESGVFAELGNTIEGFIRFDSLPYDKYEYYAEKFLLKGARHSYRLGDKLRVKVAGCDLGTRRVQFVLA
;
A
#
# COMPACT_ATOMS: atom_id res chain seq x y z
N MET A 1 13.58 7.02 -5.24
CA MET A 1 12.24 7.04 -5.82
C MET A 1 11.36 8.13 -5.19
N LEU A 2 10.91 8.09 -3.92
CA LEU A 2 10.03 9.08 -3.29
C LEU A 2 10.55 10.53 -3.41
N TYR A 3 11.77 10.81 -2.99
CA TYR A 3 12.33 12.17 -3.01
C TYR A 3 12.54 12.74 -4.43
N GLY A 4 12.78 11.87 -5.43
CA GLY A 4 12.80 12.26 -6.85
C GLY A 4 11.42 12.73 -7.31
N PHE A 5 10.40 11.93 -7.03
CA PHE A 5 9.01 12.26 -7.34
C PHE A 5 8.53 13.55 -6.65
N LEU A 6 8.88 13.78 -5.39
CA LEU A 6 8.53 15.01 -4.68
C LEU A 6 9.18 16.25 -5.31
N ARG A 7 10.44 16.14 -5.74
CA ARG A 7 11.11 17.24 -6.46
C ARG A 7 10.44 17.57 -7.80
N ASP A 8 10.01 16.55 -8.54
CA ASP A 8 9.29 16.74 -9.81
C ASP A 8 7.93 17.44 -9.62
N LEU A 9 7.32 17.31 -8.43
CA LEU A 9 6.12 18.03 -8.02
C LEU A 9 6.40 19.42 -7.42
N GLY A 10 7.67 19.85 -7.32
CA GLY A 10 8.06 21.10 -6.68
C GLY A 10 7.95 21.09 -5.16
N VAL A 11 7.82 19.91 -4.54
CA VAL A 11 7.78 19.75 -3.08
C VAL A 11 9.22 19.73 -2.55
N ASN A 12 9.58 20.74 -1.76
CA ASN A 12 10.89 20.84 -1.16
C ASN A 12 11.01 19.87 0.06
N ALA A 13 11.29 18.61 -0.21
CA ALA A 13 11.56 17.61 0.80
C ALA A 13 13.08 17.52 1.05
N LYS A 14 13.52 18.00 2.21
CA LYS A 14 14.91 17.85 2.65
C LYS A 14 15.10 16.46 3.29
N GLY A 15 16.16 15.76 2.91
CA GLY A 15 16.53 14.44 3.43
C GLY A 15 16.76 13.40 2.33
N ASP A 16 17.19 12.23 2.75
CA ASP A 16 17.28 11.03 1.92
C ASP A 16 16.46 9.89 2.55
N ALA A 17 16.26 8.83 1.77
CA ALA A 17 15.46 7.70 2.25
C ALA A 17 16.13 6.89 3.36
N GLU A 18 17.47 6.93 3.46
CA GLU A 18 18.24 6.11 4.41
C GLU A 18 18.19 6.70 5.82
N ASN A 19 18.14 8.05 5.91
CA ASN A 19 18.19 8.77 7.19
C ASN A 19 16.84 9.44 7.53
N ALA A 20 15.77 9.11 6.81
CA ALA A 20 14.46 9.71 7.01
C ALA A 20 13.87 9.33 8.37
N ARG A 21 13.36 10.32 9.10
CA ARG A 21 12.66 10.14 10.38
C ARG A 21 11.14 10.30 10.18
N PRO A 22 10.31 9.75 11.06
CA PRO A 22 8.85 9.93 11.00
C PRO A 22 8.42 11.41 10.87
N ALA A 23 9.10 12.31 11.61
CA ALA A 23 8.83 13.73 11.54
C ALA A 23 9.07 14.37 10.17
N ASP A 24 9.98 13.82 9.37
CA ASP A 24 10.27 14.33 8.03
C ASP A 24 9.14 13.95 7.06
N TYR A 25 8.59 12.74 7.20
CA TYR A 25 7.38 12.32 6.48
C TYR A 25 6.16 13.16 6.87
N GLN A 26 5.98 13.46 8.16
CA GLN A 26 4.89 14.33 8.62
C GLN A 26 4.98 15.75 8.03
N LYS A 27 6.18 16.31 7.92
CA LYS A 27 6.38 17.61 7.25
C LYS A 27 5.98 17.56 5.77
N ILE A 28 6.31 16.48 5.06
CA ILE A 28 5.92 16.30 3.66
C ILE A 28 4.40 16.23 3.55
N LEU A 29 3.74 15.41 4.39
CA LEU A 29 2.28 15.29 4.42
C LEU A 29 1.60 16.64 4.67
N ASN A 30 2.08 17.39 5.64
CA ASN A 30 1.54 18.72 5.96
C ASN A 30 1.75 19.71 4.80
N ALA A 31 2.89 19.65 4.11
CA ALA A 31 3.20 20.56 2.99
C ALA A 31 2.32 20.31 1.75
N VAL A 32 1.76 19.11 1.64
CA VAL A 32 0.92 18.73 0.48
C VAL A 32 -0.57 18.60 0.81
N ALA A 33 -0.99 18.74 2.06
CA ALA A 33 -2.35 18.45 2.53
C ALA A 33 -3.45 19.13 1.69
N ASP A 34 -3.25 20.39 1.33
CA ASP A 34 -4.21 21.20 0.57
C ASP A 34 -3.92 21.22 -0.95
N LYS A 35 -3.03 20.37 -1.43
CA LYS A 35 -2.67 20.32 -2.84
C LYS A 35 -3.50 19.29 -3.62
N PRO A 36 -3.80 19.55 -4.90
CA PRO A 36 -4.55 18.59 -5.73
C PRO A 36 -3.91 17.21 -5.84
N TYR A 37 -2.60 17.13 -5.65
CA TYR A 37 -1.81 15.90 -5.73
C TYR A 37 -1.53 15.24 -4.35
N ALA A 38 -2.17 15.69 -3.28
CA ALA A 38 -1.98 15.15 -1.93
C ALA A 38 -2.20 13.62 -1.87
N SER A 39 -3.29 13.13 -2.47
CA SER A 39 -3.61 11.70 -2.50
C SER A 39 -2.54 10.87 -3.21
N VAL A 40 -1.96 11.42 -4.27
CA VAL A 40 -0.89 10.79 -5.05
C VAL A 40 0.39 10.70 -4.21
N VAL A 41 0.78 11.80 -3.56
CA VAL A 41 1.96 11.82 -2.67
C VAL A 41 1.77 10.81 -1.54
N ASN A 42 0.59 10.74 -0.92
CA ASN A 42 0.29 9.78 0.12
C ASN A 42 0.44 8.33 -0.37
N LYS A 43 -0.07 8.00 -1.56
CA LYS A 43 0.07 6.66 -2.17
C LYS A 43 1.53 6.31 -2.45
N VAL A 44 2.31 7.23 -3.04
CA VAL A 44 3.73 7.01 -3.34
C VAL A 44 4.55 6.87 -2.06
N MET A 45 4.27 7.71 -1.06
CA MET A 45 4.92 7.65 0.25
C MET A 45 4.64 6.30 0.92
N LEU A 46 3.38 5.86 0.98
CA LEU A 46 3.01 4.59 1.57
C LEU A 46 3.67 3.40 0.84
N ARG A 47 3.75 3.44 -0.49
CA ARG A 47 4.45 2.41 -1.30
C ARG A 47 5.98 2.39 -1.07
N SER A 48 6.57 3.51 -0.67
CA SER A 48 8.02 3.61 -0.37
C SER A 48 8.38 3.09 1.02
N MET A 49 7.40 2.90 1.91
CA MET A 49 7.63 2.40 3.26
C MET A 49 7.72 0.88 3.28
N GLN A 50 8.55 0.36 4.17
CA GLN A 50 8.59 -1.08 4.45
C GLN A 50 7.33 -1.50 5.19
N LYS A 51 6.85 -2.71 4.90
CA LYS A 51 5.75 -3.30 5.68
C LYS A 51 6.21 -3.57 7.11
N ALA A 52 5.33 -3.29 8.06
CA ALA A 52 5.55 -3.67 9.46
C ALA A 52 5.73 -5.19 9.59
N ARG A 53 6.53 -5.60 10.56
CA ARG A 53 6.77 -7.01 10.90
C ARG A 53 6.90 -7.15 12.41
N TYR A 54 6.57 -8.30 12.91
CA TYR A 54 6.90 -8.67 14.29
C TYR A 54 8.39 -9.00 14.39
N SER A 55 9.00 -8.60 15.48
CA SER A 55 10.42 -8.89 15.79
C SER A 55 10.58 -9.13 17.28
N ALA A 56 11.49 -10.03 17.64
CA ALA A 56 11.93 -10.18 19.02
C ALA A 56 12.82 -9.02 19.49
N GLU A 57 13.42 -8.29 18.54
CA GLU A 57 14.21 -7.10 18.79
C GLU A 57 13.33 -5.86 18.70
N ASN A 58 13.50 -4.93 19.65
CA ASN A 58 12.80 -3.66 19.61
C ASN A 58 13.46 -2.70 18.61
N ALA A 59 12.90 -2.61 17.42
CA ALA A 59 13.31 -1.65 16.38
C ALA A 59 12.44 -0.37 16.36
N GLY A 60 11.54 -0.21 17.34
CA GLY A 60 10.51 0.84 17.31
C GLY A 60 9.46 0.62 16.22
N HIS A 61 8.61 1.61 16.02
CA HIS A 61 7.60 1.59 14.96
C HIS A 61 7.61 2.93 14.21
N PHE A 62 8.24 2.94 13.02
CA PHE A 62 8.42 4.15 12.22
C PHE A 62 7.10 4.87 11.93
N GLY A 63 6.09 4.17 11.43
CA GLY A 63 4.81 4.77 11.04
C GLY A 63 4.00 5.35 12.20
N LEU A 64 4.25 4.90 13.43
CA LEU A 64 3.63 5.44 14.65
C LEU A 64 4.55 6.41 15.40
N ALA A 65 5.78 6.60 14.92
CA ALA A 65 6.83 7.39 15.61
C ALA A 65 7.01 6.95 17.07
N SER A 66 6.97 5.65 17.36
CA SER A 66 7.07 5.07 18.69
C SER A 66 8.38 4.33 18.86
N ASP A 67 9.07 4.58 19.98
CA ASP A 67 10.32 3.91 20.32
C ASP A 67 10.11 2.44 20.70
N CYS A 68 8.93 2.10 21.19
CA CYS A 68 8.53 0.72 21.43
C CYS A 68 7.03 0.54 21.17
N TYR A 69 6.68 -0.54 20.51
CA TYR A 69 5.29 -0.83 20.18
C TYR A 69 5.06 -2.35 20.09
N CYS A 70 3.97 -2.81 20.67
CA CYS A 70 3.53 -4.17 20.46
C CYS A 70 2.01 -4.24 20.27
N HIS A 71 1.54 -5.24 19.58
CA HIS A 71 0.13 -5.61 19.58
C HIS A 71 -0.24 -6.26 20.91
N PHE A 72 -1.40 -5.90 21.45
CA PHE A 72 -1.83 -6.36 22.78
C PHE A 72 -3.32 -6.70 22.87
N THR A 73 -4.17 -6.02 22.10
CA THR A 73 -5.61 -5.97 22.34
C THR A 73 -6.41 -7.08 21.64
N SER A 74 -5.80 -7.93 20.84
CA SER A 74 -6.50 -8.97 20.05
C SER A 74 -5.89 -10.37 20.16
N PRO A 75 -5.73 -10.93 21.38
CA PRO A 75 -5.03 -12.21 21.58
C PRO A 75 -5.78 -13.42 21.01
N ILE A 76 -7.07 -13.29 20.66
CA ILE A 76 -7.86 -14.37 20.05
C ILE A 76 -7.40 -14.64 18.62
N ARG A 77 -7.03 -13.60 17.86
CA ARG A 77 -6.72 -13.70 16.43
C ARG A 77 -5.26 -13.36 16.08
N ARG A 78 -4.50 -12.79 17.01
CA ARG A 78 -3.09 -12.46 16.81
C ARG A 78 -2.22 -13.14 17.87
N TYR A 79 -1.39 -14.07 17.43
CA TYR A 79 -0.49 -14.78 18.32
C TYR A 79 0.50 -13.88 19.07
N PRO A 80 1.06 -12.81 18.48
CA PRO A 80 1.94 -11.89 19.21
C PRO A 80 1.27 -11.25 20.43
N ASP A 81 -0.02 -10.90 20.35
CA ASP A 81 -0.78 -10.39 21.49
C ASP A 81 -0.85 -11.44 22.61
N LEU A 82 -1.18 -12.69 22.27
CA LEU A 82 -1.22 -13.79 23.22
C LEU A 82 0.15 -14.05 23.83
N PHE A 83 1.22 -13.94 23.03
CA PHE A 83 2.58 -14.10 23.51
C PHE A 83 2.93 -13.04 24.58
N VAL A 84 2.64 -11.75 24.28
CA VAL A 84 2.82 -10.64 25.23
C VAL A 84 2.01 -10.87 26.52
N HIS A 85 0.74 -11.30 26.39
CA HIS A 85 -0.09 -11.63 27.56
C HIS A 85 0.52 -12.74 28.44
N ARG A 86 1.12 -13.76 27.83
CA ARG A 86 1.78 -14.84 28.58
C ARG A 86 3.00 -14.35 29.33
N VAL A 87 3.86 -13.57 28.66
CA VAL A 87 5.04 -12.98 29.30
C VAL A 87 4.64 -12.04 30.43
N LEU A 88 3.62 -11.19 30.22
CA LEU A 88 3.11 -10.29 31.26
C LEU A 88 2.59 -11.05 32.49
N LYS A 89 1.92 -12.19 32.30
CA LYS A 89 1.49 -13.04 33.43
C LYS A 89 2.67 -13.56 34.24
N GLU A 90 3.75 -13.99 33.60
CA GLU A 90 4.97 -14.40 34.32
C GLU A 90 5.56 -13.26 35.15
N ILE A 91 5.55 -12.04 34.61
CA ILE A 91 5.99 -10.83 35.35
C ILE A 91 5.10 -10.62 36.59
N LEU A 92 3.78 -10.65 36.41
CA LEU A 92 2.82 -10.42 37.48
C LEU A 92 2.87 -11.49 38.57
N HIS A 93 3.22 -12.73 38.22
CA HIS A 93 3.39 -13.83 39.17
C HIS A 93 4.80 -13.92 39.78
N GLY A 94 5.74 -13.07 39.36
CA GLY A 94 7.13 -13.11 39.84
C GLY A 94 7.92 -14.33 39.36
N THR A 95 7.51 -14.96 38.25
CA THR A 95 8.12 -16.17 37.69
C THR A 95 8.92 -15.94 36.42
N LEU A 96 9.06 -14.67 35.98
CA LEU A 96 9.73 -14.33 34.72
C LEU A 96 11.18 -14.84 34.66
N ASP A 97 11.95 -14.71 35.75
CA ASP A 97 13.36 -15.13 35.78
C ASP A 97 13.51 -16.65 35.48
N GLN A 98 12.53 -17.45 35.90
CA GLN A 98 12.49 -18.90 35.65
C GLN A 98 12.08 -19.25 34.22
N THR A 99 11.29 -18.39 33.56
CA THR A 99 10.68 -18.64 32.26
C THR A 99 11.29 -17.81 31.13
N HIS A 100 12.14 -16.81 31.44
CA HIS A 100 12.76 -15.91 30.48
C HIS A 100 13.48 -16.67 29.35
N GLY A 101 14.30 -17.67 29.69
CA GLY A 101 15.02 -18.46 28.68
C GLY A 101 14.09 -19.18 27.70
N LYS A 102 12.95 -19.69 28.19
CA LYS A 102 11.92 -20.31 27.36
C LYS A 102 11.31 -19.32 26.38
N TYR A 103 10.89 -18.13 26.84
CA TYR A 103 10.27 -17.13 25.98
C TYR A 103 11.27 -16.53 24.99
N SER A 104 12.50 -16.26 25.42
CA SER A 104 13.56 -15.78 24.53
C SER A 104 13.87 -16.77 23.40
N ALA A 105 13.92 -18.06 23.71
CA ALA A 105 14.22 -19.10 22.72
C ALA A 105 13.17 -19.20 21.60
N ILE A 106 11.90 -18.94 21.90
CA ILE A 106 10.80 -19.04 20.92
C ILE A 106 10.40 -17.70 20.30
N ALA A 107 10.83 -16.56 20.87
CA ALA A 107 10.38 -15.25 20.42
C ALA A 107 10.73 -14.95 18.96
N VAL A 108 11.93 -15.35 18.52
CA VAL A 108 12.40 -15.09 17.15
C VAL A 108 11.56 -15.85 16.13
N SER A 109 11.39 -17.16 16.33
CA SER A 109 10.60 -17.99 15.42
C SER A 109 9.12 -17.58 15.46
N ALA A 110 8.56 -17.33 16.63
CA ALA A 110 7.18 -16.88 16.80
C ALA A 110 6.91 -15.54 16.08
N ALA A 111 7.84 -14.60 16.13
CA ALA A 111 7.73 -13.32 15.43
C ALA A 111 7.80 -13.50 13.90
N ALA A 112 8.70 -14.36 13.41
CA ALA A 112 8.82 -14.67 11.99
C ALA A 112 7.54 -15.34 11.45
N ASP A 113 7.07 -16.38 12.12
CA ASP A 113 5.85 -17.10 11.76
C ASP A 113 4.62 -16.20 11.79
N ALA A 114 4.48 -15.36 12.82
CA ALA A 114 3.38 -14.42 12.94
C ALA A 114 3.39 -13.41 11.77
N SER A 115 4.56 -12.90 11.38
CA SER A 115 4.70 -11.98 10.27
C SER A 115 4.35 -12.63 8.92
N GLU A 116 4.71 -13.89 8.73
CA GLU A 116 4.35 -14.66 7.53
C GLU A 116 2.83 -14.90 7.46
N ARG A 117 2.23 -15.36 8.58
CA ARG A 117 0.79 -15.63 8.66
C ARG A 117 -0.05 -14.37 8.47
N GLU A 118 0.39 -13.23 9.00
CA GLU A 118 -0.30 -11.95 8.77
C GLU A 118 -0.29 -11.56 7.30
N ARG A 119 0.87 -11.68 6.62
CA ARG A 119 0.94 -11.42 5.17
C ARG A 119 0.05 -12.36 4.36
N ALA A 120 -0.01 -13.64 4.74
CA ALA A 120 -0.90 -14.60 4.07
C ALA A 120 -2.38 -14.24 4.29
N ALA A 121 -2.77 -13.88 5.51
CA ALA A 121 -4.13 -13.45 5.82
C ALA A 121 -4.53 -12.19 5.06
N ASP A 122 -3.62 -11.19 4.97
CA ASP A 122 -3.84 -9.98 4.18
C ASP A 122 -3.96 -10.26 2.68
N ALA A 123 -3.21 -11.23 2.17
CA ALA A 123 -3.31 -11.64 0.77
C ALA A 123 -4.69 -12.28 0.49
N VAL A 124 -5.12 -13.22 1.33
CA VAL A 124 -6.44 -13.85 1.22
C VAL A 124 -7.56 -12.82 1.32
N LYS A 125 -7.47 -11.88 2.28
CA LYS A 125 -8.45 -10.80 2.40
C LYS A 125 -8.57 -9.99 1.10
N ARG A 126 -7.44 -9.56 0.53
CA ARG A 126 -7.43 -8.81 -0.74
C ARG A 126 -8.02 -9.63 -1.87
N ASP A 127 -7.67 -10.90 -1.96
CA ASP A 127 -8.19 -11.83 -2.96
C ASP A 127 -9.71 -11.95 -2.92
N VAL A 128 -10.28 -11.98 -1.71
CA VAL A 128 -11.73 -12.02 -1.51
C VAL A 128 -12.37 -10.68 -1.87
N ASP A 129 -11.78 -9.56 -1.41
CA ASP A 129 -12.25 -8.21 -1.75
C ASP A 129 -12.26 -7.99 -3.28
N ASP A 130 -11.20 -8.44 -3.98
CA ASP A 130 -11.10 -8.33 -5.43
C ASP A 130 -12.15 -9.20 -6.14
N LEU A 131 -12.42 -10.41 -5.64
CA LEU A 131 -13.48 -11.26 -6.17
C LEU A 131 -14.85 -10.56 -6.11
N TYR A 132 -15.20 -9.97 -4.97
CA TYR A 132 -16.47 -9.24 -4.83
C TYR A 132 -16.51 -7.99 -5.70
N LYS A 133 -15.40 -7.24 -5.80
CA LYS A 133 -15.31 -6.07 -6.69
C LYS A 133 -15.56 -6.45 -8.16
N ILE A 134 -14.99 -7.55 -8.62
CA ILE A 134 -15.16 -8.03 -9.98
C ILE A 134 -16.59 -8.53 -10.22
N ALA A 135 -17.14 -9.31 -9.30
CA ALA A 135 -18.53 -9.74 -9.39
C ALA A 135 -19.47 -8.52 -9.49
N TYR A 136 -19.27 -7.51 -8.67
CA TYR A 136 -20.02 -6.25 -8.74
C TYR A 136 -19.89 -5.54 -10.09
N MET A 137 -18.69 -5.51 -10.67
CA MET A 137 -18.45 -4.84 -11.96
C MET A 137 -18.90 -5.67 -13.16
N SER A 138 -19.02 -6.98 -13.01
CA SER A 138 -19.48 -7.86 -14.11
C SER A 138 -20.90 -7.52 -14.59
N ASP A 139 -21.76 -7.04 -13.70
CA ASP A 139 -23.13 -6.61 -14.02
C ASP A 139 -23.19 -5.20 -14.64
N ARG A 140 -22.01 -4.52 -14.77
CA ARG A 140 -21.88 -3.11 -15.17
C ARG A 140 -21.02 -2.92 -16.40
N ILE A 141 -20.83 -3.98 -17.19
CA ILE A 141 -20.10 -3.89 -18.46
C ILE A 141 -20.84 -2.89 -19.37
N GLY A 142 -20.06 -1.95 -19.93
CA GLY A 142 -20.60 -0.90 -20.79
C GLY A 142 -20.92 0.41 -20.07
N GLU A 143 -20.97 0.43 -18.74
CA GLU A 143 -21.19 1.65 -17.96
C GLU A 143 -19.91 2.51 -17.93
N GLU A 144 -20.11 3.83 -17.79
CA GLU A 144 -19.03 4.83 -17.75
C GLU A 144 -18.89 5.43 -16.36
N TYR A 145 -17.65 5.66 -15.95
CA TYR A 145 -17.31 6.20 -14.63
C TYR A 145 -16.19 7.24 -14.72
N ASP A 146 -16.24 8.19 -13.79
CA ASP A 146 -15.09 9.04 -13.49
C ASP A 146 -14.06 8.24 -12.68
N ALA A 147 -12.81 8.34 -13.06
CA ALA A 147 -11.70 7.61 -12.46
C ALA A 147 -10.47 8.50 -12.27
N VAL A 148 -9.56 8.04 -11.44
CA VAL A 148 -8.25 8.67 -11.22
C VAL A 148 -7.16 7.65 -11.50
N ILE A 149 -6.13 8.03 -12.24
CA ILE A 149 -4.99 7.15 -12.48
C ILE A 149 -4.32 6.79 -11.16
N SER A 150 -4.37 5.52 -10.78
CA SER A 150 -3.82 4.94 -9.55
C SER A 150 -2.45 4.30 -9.75
N GLY A 151 -2.06 4.06 -11.00
CA GLY A 151 -0.77 3.49 -11.35
C GLY A 151 -0.47 3.63 -12.83
N VAL A 152 0.81 3.72 -13.18
CA VAL A 152 1.29 3.77 -14.57
C VAL A 152 2.41 2.76 -14.70
N ILE A 153 2.31 1.90 -15.70
CA ILE A 153 3.32 0.90 -16.06
C ILE A 153 3.53 0.91 -17.58
N GLU A 154 4.55 0.26 -18.04
CA GLU A 154 4.88 0.23 -19.47
C GLU A 154 3.75 -0.35 -20.35
N SER A 155 2.99 -1.34 -19.83
CA SER A 155 1.90 -2.01 -20.55
C SER A 155 0.56 -1.28 -20.48
N GLY A 156 0.44 -0.15 -19.75
CA GLY A 156 -0.80 0.61 -19.63
C GLY A 156 -0.93 1.38 -18.32
N VAL A 157 -2.17 1.75 -18.00
CA VAL A 157 -2.48 2.53 -16.81
C VAL A 157 -3.55 1.86 -15.96
N PHE A 158 -3.39 1.95 -14.64
CA PHE A 158 -4.42 1.58 -13.69
C PHE A 158 -5.26 2.81 -13.37
N ALA A 159 -6.56 2.63 -13.31
CA ALA A 159 -7.52 3.68 -12.98
C ALA A 159 -8.42 3.20 -11.83
N GLU A 160 -8.58 4.04 -10.81
CA GLU A 160 -9.39 3.76 -9.62
C GLU A 160 -10.66 4.60 -9.66
N LEU A 161 -11.79 3.95 -9.50
CA LEU A 161 -13.10 4.58 -9.41
C LEU A 161 -13.32 5.18 -8.00
N GLY A 162 -14.32 6.05 -7.87
CA GLY A 162 -14.68 6.63 -6.57
C GLY A 162 -15.08 5.62 -5.49
N ASN A 163 -15.49 4.41 -5.88
CA ASN A 163 -15.81 3.28 -4.99
C ASN A 163 -14.60 2.37 -4.69
N THR A 164 -13.37 2.81 -4.99
CA THR A 164 -12.11 2.09 -4.77
C THR A 164 -11.89 0.84 -5.64
N ILE A 165 -12.71 0.63 -6.65
CA ILE A 165 -12.47 -0.43 -7.63
C ILE A 165 -11.41 0.06 -8.62
N GLU A 166 -10.36 -0.72 -8.78
CA GLU A 166 -9.29 -0.46 -9.73
C GLU A 166 -9.46 -1.34 -10.96
N GLY A 167 -9.30 -0.74 -12.13
CA GLY A 167 -9.27 -1.45 -13.40
C GLY A 167 -8.05 -1.07 -14.21
N PHE A 168 -7.75 -1.86 -15.23
CA PHE A 168 -6.59 -1.70 -16.08
C PHE A 168 -7.00 -1.27 -17.49
N ILE A 169 -6.37 -0.22 -18.00
CA ILE A 169 -6.47 0.24 -19.38
C ILE A 169 -5.18 -0.19 -20.06
N ARG A 170 -5.32 -1.09 -21.02
CA ARG A 170 -4.18 -1.60 -21.78
C ARG A 170 -3.58 -0.53 -22.67
N PHE A 171 -2.28 -0.60 -22.91
CA PHE A 171 -1.56 0.30 -23.82
C PHE A 171 -2.19 0.37 -25.22
N ASP A 172 -2.56 -0.78 -25.77
CA ASP A 172 -3.18 -0.90 -27.09
C ASP A 172 -4.62 -0.36 -27.17
N SER A 173 -5.25 -0.10 -26.01
CA SER A 173 -6.58 0.54 -25.90
C SER A 173 -6.49 2.07 -25.74
N LEU A 174 -5.29 2.62 -25.58
CA LEU A 174 -5.08 4.06 -25.56
C LEU A 174 -5.09 4.65 -26.97
N PRO A 175 -5.44 5.93 -27.15
CA PRO A 175 -5.33 6.61 -28.44
C PRO A 175 -3.94 6.43 -29.04
N TYR A 176 -3.88 6.24 -30.35
CA TYR A 176 -2.60 6.02 -31.04
C TYR A 176 -1.66 7.21 -30.84
N ASP A 177 -0.52 6.97 -30.20
CA ASP A 177 0.56 7.92 -29.97
C ASP A 177 1.89 7.16 -29.76
N LYS A 178 3.03 7.88 -29.87
CA LYS A 178 4.34 7.32 -29.50
C LYS A 178 4.60 7.58 -28.03
N TYR A 179 4.15 6.65 -27.19
CA TYR A 179 4.34 6.81 -25.76
C TYR A 179 5.71 6.33 -25.28
N GLU A 180 6.30 7.11 -24.39
CA GLU A 180 7.48 6.74 -23.61
C GLU A 180 7.08 6.61 -22.13
N TYR A 181 7.55 5.54 -21.49
CA TYR A 181 7.28 5.29 -20.09
C TYR A 181 8.40 5.83 -19.20
N TYR A 182 8.04 6.70 -18.28
CA TYR A 182 8.94 7.29 -17.28
C TYR A 182 8.60 6.73 -15.90
N ALA A 183 9.25 5.64 -15.51
CA ALA A 183 8.97 4.90 -14.28
C ALA A 183 9.09 5.77 -13.01
N GLU A 184 10.14 6.60 -12.93
CA GLU A 184 10.39 7.45 -11.76
C GLU A 184 9.36 8.57 -11.61
N LYS A 185 8.69 8.96 -12.69
CA LYS A 185 7.66 10.02 -12.73
C LYS A 185 6.24 9.49 -12.72
N PHE A 186 6.06 8.16 -12.74
CA PHE A 186 4.75 7.50 -12.90
C PHE A 186 3.97 8.12 -14.07
N LEU A 187 4.65 8.24 -15.22
CA LEU A 187 4.16 8.96 -16.39
C LEU A 187 4.32 8.11 -17.65
N LEU A 188 3.25 8.01 -18.41
CA LEU A 188 3.26 7.57 -19.81
C LEU A 188 3.04 8.82 -20.67
N LYS A 189 4.07 9.26 -21.42
CA LYS A 189 4.05 10.50 -22.19
C LYS A 189 4.13 10.22 -23.68
N GLY A 190 3.15 10.64 -24.42
CA GLY A 190 3.15 10.70 -25.86
C GLY A 190 3.36 12.12 -26.39
N ALA A 191 3.29 12.27 -27.72
CA ALA A 191 3.38 13.56 -28.39
C ALA A 191 2.10 14.40 -28.19
N ARG A 192 0.94 13.77 -28.12
CA ARG A 192 -0.39 14.40 -28.00
C ARG A 192 -1.07 14.13 -26.68
N HIS A 193 -0.82 12.95 -26.10
CA HIS A 193 -1.49 12.48 -24.88
C HIS A 193 -0.47 12.19 -23.80
N SER A 194 -0.86 12.37 -22.56
CA SER A 194 -0.04 11.99 -21.41
C SER A 194 -0.93 11.46 -20.30
N TYR A 195 -0.46 10.44 -19.57
CA TYR A 195 -1.16 9.81 -18.46
C TYR A 195 -0.22 9.77 -17.26
N ARG A 196 -0.56 10.51 -16.23
CA ARG A 196 0.25 10.60 -15.01
C ARG A 196 -0.56 10.10 -13.82
N LEU A 197 0.11 9.54 -12.84
CA LEU A 197 -0.48 9.19 -11.56
C LEU A 197 -1.24 10.40 -10.97
N GLY A 198 -2.53 10.21 -10.67
CA GLY A 198 -3.42 11.25 -10.15
C GLY A 198 -4.23 12.02 -11.18
N ASP A 199 -3.99 11.83 -12.48
CA ASP A 199 -4.81 12.45 -13.51
C ASP A 199 -6.23 11.86 -13.48
N LYS A 200 -7.20 12.75 -13.73
CA LYS A 200 -8.61 12.36 -13.86
C LYS A 200 -8.88 11.95 -15.31
N LEU A 201 -9.66 10.90 -15.44
CA LEU A 201 -10.11 10.43 -16.75
C LEU A 201 -11.51 9.81 -16.65
N ARG A 202 -12.19 9.68 -17.76
CA ARG A 202 -13.45 8.98 -17.86
C ARG A 202 -13.22 7.63 -18.51
N VAL A 203 -13.74 6.58 -17.90
CA VAL A 203 -13.53 5.20 -18.33
C VAL A 203 -14.85 4.50 -18.54
N LYS A 204 -14.85 3.54 -19.46
CA LYS A 204 -15.93 2.59 -19.69
C LYS A 204 -15.48 1.19 -19.28
N VAL A 205 -16.34 0.45 -18.63
CA VAL A 205 -16.10 -0.96 -18.28
C VAL A 205 -16.14 -1.79 -19.55
N ALA A 206 -14.99 -2.30 -19.98
CA ALA A 206 -14.87 -3.12 -21.19
C ALA A 206 -15.08 -4.60 -20.91
N GLY A 207 -14.73 -5.07 -19.71
CA GLY A 207 -14.88 -6.45 -19.31
C GLY A 207 -14.39 -6.73 -17.90
N CYS A 208 -14.74 -7.92 -17.41
CA CYS A 208 -14.32 -8.43 -16.11
C CYS A 208 -13.82 -9.86 -16.28
N ASP A 209 -12.64 -10.16 -15.77
CA ASP A 209 -12.07 -11.50 -15.78
C ASP A 209 -11.99 -12.04 -14.35
N LEU A 210 -12.88 -12.97 -14.05
CA LEU A 210 -12.96 -13.64 -12.75
C LEU A 210 -11.72 -14.52 -12.47
N GLY A 211 -11.11 -15.08 -13.51
CA GLY A 211 -9.93 -15.95 -13.38
C GLY A 211 -8.69 -15.18 -12.96
N THR A 212 -8.43 -14.04 -13.62
CA THR A 212 -7.30 -13.15 -13.29
C THR A 212 -7.65 -12.10 -12.26
N ARG A 213 -8.92 -12.02 -11.86
CA ARG A 213 -9.46 -11.02 -10.91
C ARG A 213 -9.15 -9.59 -11.33
N ARG A 214 -9.43 -9.27 -12.60
CA ARG A 214 -9.16 -7.94 -13.17
C ARG A 214 -10.37 -7.36 -13.84
N VAL A 215 -10.58 -6.07 -13.60
CA VAL A 215 -11.51 -5.24 -14.37
C VAL A 215 -10.73 -4.58 -15.50
N GLN A 216 -11.27 -4.68 -16.73
CA GLN A 216 -10.70 -4.01 -17.89
C GLN A 216 -11.48 -2.75 -18.17
N PHE A 217 -10.78 -1.64 -18.27
CA PHE A 217 -11.34 -0.36 -18.69
C PHE A 217 -10.81 0.02 -20.09
N VAL A 218 -11.58 0.85 -20.77
CA VAL A 218 -11.16 1.64 -21.93
C VAL A 218 -11.50 3.09 -21.66
N LEU A 219 -10.89 4.02 -22.39
CA LEU A 219 -11.28 5.41 -22.32
C LEU A 219 -12.68 5.58 -22.92
N ALA A 220 -13.52 6.41 -22.26
CA ALA A 220 -14.88 6.72 -22.71
C ALA A 220 -14.89 7.90 -23.68
#